data_03ad76875ef47a3b4caeb98e581a72c9
#
_entry.id   03ad76875ef47a3b4caeb98e581a72c9
#
_cell.length_a   1.000
_cell.length_b   1.000
_cell.length_c   1.000
_cell.angle_alpha   90.00
_cell.angle_beta   90.00
_cell.angle_gamma   90.00
#
_symmetry.space_group_name_H-M   'P 1'
#
loop_
_entity.id
_entity.type
_entity.pdbx_description
1 polymer ?
#
loop_
_entity_poly.entity_id
_entity_poly.type
_entity_poly.pdbx_seq_one_letter_code
_entity_poly.pdbx_strand_id
1 'polypeptide(L)'
;LDKIYKRYGMPNDMLVKLNVYDFRVKDVHVKPVYNVGEKSGIRIRKVLFTIPLLLFRLFLYRMVQKYVIRNTHPLVLFYLLGGFMLLIDIPLALRLVYRWALNASVTVENVSAVLFCAFMGFQSILFAMLFDMEANKDLQGK
;
A
#
# COMPACT_ATOMS: atom_id res chain seq x y z
N LEU A 1 18.71 -7.19 11.98
CA LEU A 1 18.41 -6.41 10.75
C LEU A 1 18.86 -7.21 9.52
N ASP A 2 18.11 -8.27 9.20
CA ASP A 2 18.45 -9.18 8.12
C ASP A 2 18.23 -8.50 6.77
N LYS A 3 19.30 -8.50 5.96
CA LYS A 3 19.34 -8.12 4.54
C LYS A 3 18.60 -6.83 4.16
N ILE A 4 19.23 -5.68 4.37
CA ILE A 4 18.79 -4.40 3.79
C ILE A 4 18.98 -4.44 2.28
N TYR A 5 17.99 -3.94 1.54
CA TYR A 5 18.04 -3.82 0.08
C TYR A 5 19.16 -2.87 -0.36
N LYS A 6 20.11 -3.36 -1.17
CA LYS A 6 21.40 -2.67 -1.46
C LYS A 6 21.38 -1.63 -2.59
N ARG A 7 20.24 -1.11 -3.03
CA ARG A 7 20.15 -0.15 -4.16
C ARG A 7 19.24 1.02 -3.79
N TYR A 8 18.71 1.73 -4.78
CA TYR A 8 17.83 2.90 -4.61
C TYR A 8 16.63 2.71 -3.66
N GLY A 9 16.26 1.49 -3.33
CA GLY A 9 15.24 1.17 -2.35
C GLY A 9 15.74 1.05 -0.90
N MET A 10 17.03 1.22 -0.64
CA MET A 10 17.62 1.08 0.70
C MET A 10 16.97 1.98 1.75
N PRO A 11 16.75 3.29 1.51
CA PRO A 11 16.12 4.16 2.50
C PRO A 11 14.70 3.69 2.85
N ASN A 12 13.92 3.28 1.85
CA ASN A 12 12.56 2.81 2.06
C ASN A 12 12.51 1.51 2.87
N ASP A 13 13.40 0.55 2.54
CA ASP A 13 13.51 -0.72 3.28
C ASP A 13 13.93 -0.49 4.74
N MET A 14 14.88 0.40 4.96
CA MET A 14 15.33 0.77 6.30
C MET A 14 14.22 1.41 7.12
N LEU A 15 13.49 2.39 6.56
CA LEU A 15 12.38 3.07 7.23
C LEU A 15 11.26 2.10 7.59
N VAL A 16 10.91 1.17 6.68
CA VAL A 16 9.88 0.15 6.96
C VAL A 16 10.33 -0.78 8.10
N LYS A 17 11.58 -1.22 8.12
CA LYS A 17 12.11 -2.07 9.19
C LYS A 17 12.14 -1.33 10.53
N LEU A 18 12.55 -0.06 10.55
CA LEU A 18 12.50 0.77 11.76
C LEU A 18 11.04 0.92 12.26
N ASN A 19 10.08 1.12 11.36
CA ASN A 19 8.67 1.20 11.71
C ASN A 19 8.12 -0.12 12.28
N VAL A 20 8.54 -1.27 11.74
CA VAL A 20 8.15 -2.60 12.27
C VAL A 20 8.60 -2.78 13.73
N TYR A 21 9.74 -2.22 14.08
CA TYR A 21 10.30 -2.29 15.44
C TYR A 21 9.94 -1.09 16.32
N ASP A 22 9.00 -0.24 15.89
CA ASP A 22 8.50 0.93 16.62
C ASP A 22 9.58 1.98 16.97
N PHE A 23 10.63 2.08 16.15
CA PHE A 23 11.64 3.11 16.31
C PHE A 23 11.10 4.48 15.89
N ARG A 24 11.36 5.49 16.71
CA ARG A 24 11.08 6.89 16.34
C ARG A 24 12.13 7.39 15.36
N VAL A 25 11.68 7.98 14.28
CA VAL A 25 12.54 8.55 13.24
C VAL A 25 12.33 10.05 13.19
N LYS A 26 13.44 10.81 13.17
CA LYS A 26 13.42 12.27 13.05
C LYS A 26 14.24 12.71 11.84
N ASP A 27 13.68 13.61 11.06
CA ASP A 27 14.39 14.25 9.95
C ASP A 27 15.37 15.28 10.45
N VAL A 28 16.61 15.21 9.96
CA VAL A 28 17.66 16.18 10.24
C VAL A 28 18.01 16.91 8.96
N HIS A 29 17.96 18.23 8.99
CA HIS A 29 18.32 19.05 7.84
C HIS A 29 19.83 18.99 7.59
N VAL A 30 20.24 18.46 6.44
CA VAL A 30 21.63 18.41 5.98
C VAL A 30 21.80 19.26 4.73
N LYS A 31 22.88 20.06 4.66
CA LYS A 31 23.19 20.79 3.43
C LYS A 31 23.76 19.82 2.39
N PRO A 32 23.11 19.64 1.24
CA PRO A 32 23.63 18.77 0.19
C PRO A 32 24.84 19.43 -0.48
N VAL A 33 25.90 18.65 -0.71
CA VAL A 33 27.07 19.11 -1.48
C VAL A 33 26.94 18.52 -2.88
N TYR A 34 26.88 19.37 -3.88
CA TYR A 34 26.78 19.00 -5.30
C TYR A 34 28.11 19.22 -6.01
N ASN A 35 28.29 18.62 -7.18
CA ASN A 35 29.47 18.77 -8.08
C ASN A 35 30.79 18.18 -7.55
N VAL A 36 30.75 17.08 -6.80
CA VAL A 36 31.95 16.37 -6.35
C VAL A 36 32.36 15.25 -7.36
N GLY A 37 31.97 15.39 -8.63
CA GLY A 37 32.32 14.41 -9.69
C GLY A 37 31.38 13.20 -9.81
N GLU A 38 30.26 13.20 -9.15
CA GLU A 38 29.29 12.10 -9.20
C GLU A 38 28.46 12.12 -10.49
N LYS A 39 28.44 10.99 -11.20
CA LYS A 39 27.55 10.77 -12.34
C LYS A 39 26.31 10.01 -11.87
N SER A 40 25.12 10.58 -12.10
CA SER A 40 23.86 9.90 -11.78
C SER A 40 23.71 8.61 -12.60
N GLY A 41 23.74 7.46 -11.93
CA GLY A 41 23.51 6.14 -12.53
C GLY A 41 22.04 5.72 -12.59
N ILE A 42 21.10 6.65 -12.37
CA ILE A 42 19.65 6.36 -12.28
C ILE A 42 19.09 6.08 -13.68
N ARG A 43 18.62 4.85 -13.89
CA ARG A 43 17.85 4.46 -15.09
C ARG A 43 16.36 4.59 -14.78
N ILE A 44 15.74 5.70 -15.18
CA ILE A 44 14.35 6.08 -14.84
C ILE A 44 13.36 4.95 -15.14
N ARG A 45 13.40 4.33 -16.33
CA ARG A 45 12.50 3.23 -16.70
C ARG A 45 12.59 2.03 -15.73
N LYS A 46 13.80 1.70 -15.28
CA LYS A 46 13.99 0.58 -14.34
C LYS A 46 13.46 0.92 -12.95
N VAL A 47 13.69 2.15 -12.50
CA VAL A 47 13.23 2.64 -11.20
C VAL A 47 11.71 2.69 -11.14
N LEU A 48 11.05 3.13 -12.21
CA LEU A 48 9.58 3.25 -12.31
C LEU A 48 8.84 1.93 -12.04
N PHE A 49 9.39 0.79 -12.44
CA PHE A 49 8.78 -0.53 -12.19
C PHE A 49 9.32 -1.19 -10.91
N THR A 50 10.60 -0.97 -10.60
CA THR A 50 11.23 -1.66 -9.45
C THR A 50 10.80 -1.06 -8.11
N ILE A 51 10.65 0.28 -8.02
CA ILE A 51 10.28 0.93 -6.75
C ILE A 51 8.84 0.60 -6.33
N PRO A 52 7.80 0.70 -7.17
CA PRO A 52 6.44 0.33 -6.75
C PRO A 52 6.32 -1.13 -6.30
N LEU A 53 6.97 -2.05 -7.02
CA LEU A 53 6.97 -3.46 -6.63
C LEU A 53 7.69 -3.68 -5.28
N LEU A 54 8.81 -2.99 -5.06
CA LEU A 54 9.51 -3.01 -3.78
C LEU A 54 8.63 -2.45 -2.65
N LEU A 55 7.99 -1.29 -2.87
CA LEU A 55 7.10 -0.68 -1.88
C LEU A 55 5.91 -1.57 -1.54
N PHE A 56 5.31 -2.22 -2.54
CA PHE A 56 4.23 -3.18 -2.32
C PHE A 56 4.71 -4.38 -1.47
N ARG A 57 5.88 -4.94 -1.79
CA ARG A 57 6.47 -6.02 -0.99
C ARG A 57 6.78 -5.59 0.44
N LEU A 58 7.32 -4.40 0.62
CA LEU A 58 7.61 -3.83 1.94
C LEU A 58 6.33 -3.54 2.73
N PHE A 59 5.27 -3.09 2.06
CA PHE A 59 3.95 -2.93 2.66
C PHE A 59 3.41 -4.27 3.20
N LEU A 60 3.42 -5.33 2.40
CA LEU A 60 3.00 -6.66 2.85
C LEU A 60 3.86 -7.17 4.00
N TYR A 61 5.18 -7.00 3.91
CA TYR A 61 6.10 -7.36 4.99
C TYR A 61 5.75 -6.64 6.30
N ARG A 62 5.51 -5.31 6.23
CA ARG A 62 5.11 -4.52 7.40
C ARG A 62 3.77 -4.99 7.97
N MET A 63 2.77 -5.25 7.11
CA MET A 63 1.46 -5.75 7.54
C MET A 63 1.59 -7.05 8.34
N VAL A 64 2.33 -8.02 7.80
CA VAL A 64 2.51 -9.31 8.47
C VAL A 64 3.34 -9.17 9.75
N GLN A 65 4.51 -8.54 9.68
CA GLN A 65 5.44 -8.49 10.82
C GLN A 65 4.92 -7.62 11.96
N LYS A 66 4.39 -6.44 11.67
CA LYS A 66 3.95 -5.49 12.70
C LYS A 66 2.57 -5.83 13.24
N TYR A 67 1.60 -6.08 12.36
CA TYR A 67 0.18 -6.12 12.73
C TYR A 67 -0.43 -7.52 12.82
N VAL A 68 0.29 -8.56 12.41
CA VAL A 68 -0.13 -9.97 12.62
C VAL A 68 0.73 -10.63 13.67
N ILE A 69 2.08 -10.57 13.52
CA ILE A 69 2.99 -11.31 14.38
C ILE A 69 3.25 -10.60 15.73
N ARG A 70 3.55 -9.29 15.68
CA ARG A 70 3.93 -8.55 16.90
C ARG A 70 2.74 -8.00 17.68
N ASN A 71 1.85 -7.32 16.99
CA ASN A 71 0.66 -6.72 17.60
C ASN A 71 -0.55 -7.04 16.72
N THR A 72 -1.41 -7.94 17.17
CA THR A 72 -2.65 -8.21 16.44
C THR A 72 -3.52 -6.96 16.42
N HIS A 73 -3.59 -6.30 15.28
CA HIS A 73 -4.35 -5.06 15.12
C HIS A 73 -5.52 -5.25 14.15
N PRO A 74 -6.72 -4.75 14.46
CA PRO A 74 -7.92 -4.93 13.63
C PRO A 74 -7.78 -4.33 12.21
N LEU A 75 -6.84 -3.42 11.97
CA LEU A 75 -6.62 -2.83 10.64
C LEU A 75 -6.36 -3.88 9.55
N VAL A 76 -5.75 -5.02 9.91
CA VAL A 76 -5.49 -6.11 8.94
C VAL A 76 -6.79 -6.70 8.43
N LEU A 77 -7.80 -6.85 9.29
CA LEU A 77 -9.13 -7.33 8.91
C LEU A 77 -9.81 -6.37 7.91
N PHE A 78 -9.66 -5.06 8.11
CA PHE A 78 -10.20 -4.06 7.18
C PHE A 78 -9.48 -4.10 5.82
N TYR A 79 -8.15 -4.27 5.78
CA TYR A 79 -7.45 -4.47 4.52
C TYR A 79 -7.87 -5.75 3.81
N LEU A 80 -8.02 -6.87 4.54
CA LEU A 80 -8.48 -8.14 3.97
C LEU A 80 -9.92 -8.03 3.46
N LEU A 81 -10.82 -7.45 4.24
CA LEU A 81 -12.22 -7.26 3.84
C LEU A 81 -12.31 -6.36 2.61
N GLY A 82 -11.62 -5.21 2.63
CA GLY A 82 -11.60 -4.29 1.51
C GLY A 82 -11.03 -4.91 0.24
N GLY A 83 -9.89 -5.59 0.35
CA GLY A 83 -9.28 -6.32 -0.76
C GLY A 83 -10.18 -7.43 -1.31
N PHE A 84 -10.82 -8.21 -0.44
CA PHE A 84 -11.76 -9.26 -0.83
C PHE A 84 -12.99 -8.70 -1.56
N MET A 85 -13.60 -7.61 -1.04
CA MET A 85 -14.73 -6.96 -1.69
C MET A 85 -14.37 -6.43 -3.08
N LEU A 86 -13.21 -5.77 -3.23
CA LEU A 86 -12.74 -5.29 -4.53
C LEU A 86 -12.39 -6.42 -5.49
N LEU A 87 -11.86 -7.55 -5.00
CA LEU A 87 -11.60 -8.73 -5.84
C LEU A 87 -12.89 -9.35 -6.38
N ILE A 88 -13.96 -9.39 -5.59
CA ILE A 88 -15.29 -9.85 -6.04
C ILE A 88 -15.90 -8.83 -7.00
N ASP A 89 -15.67 -7.53 -6.78
CA ASP A 89 -16.21 -6.47 -7.62
C ASP A 89 -15.69 -6.53 -9.06
N ILE A 90 -14.42 -6.90 -9.27
CA ILE A 90 -13.82 -6.98 -10.61
C ILE A 90 -14.64 -7.86 -11.58
N PRO A 91 -14.93 -9.14 -11.28
CA PRO A 91 -15.72 -9.98 -12.21
C PRO A 91 -17.17 -9.51 -12.33
N LEU A 92 -17.76 -8.94 -11.28
CA LEU A 92 -19.11 -8.37 -11.33
C LEU A 92 -19.17 -7.15 -12.24
N ALA A 93 -18.22 -6.24 -12.12
CA ALA A 93 -18.10 -5.05 -12.96
C ALA A 93 -17.82 -5.43 -14.43
N LEU A 94 -16.92 -6.37 -14.68
CA LEU A 94 -16.64 -6.86 -16.03
C LEU A 94 -17.88 -7.48 -16.68
N ARG A 95 -18.64 -8.29 -15.93
CA ARG A 95 -19.90 -8.87 -16.39
C ARG A 95 -20.92 -7.78 -16.70
N LEU A 96 -21.03 -6.74 -15.88
CA LEU A 96 -21.92 -5.61 -16.09
C LEU A 96 -21.60 -4.88 -17.39
N VAL A 97 -20.33 -4.51 -17.59
CA VAL A 97 -19.82 -3.83 -18.79
C VAL A 97 -20.05 -4.68 -20.04
N TYR A 98 -19.78 -5.99 -19.97
CA TYR A 98 -20.00 -6.92 -21.07
C TYR A 98 -21.48 -6.98 -21.49
N ARG A 99 -22.41 -7.10 -20.53
CA ARG A 99 -23.86 -7.11 -20.84
C ARG A 99 -24.33 -5.80 -21.44
N TRP A 100 -23.81 -4.68 -20.91
CA TRP A 100 -24.12 -3.36 -21.45
C TRP A 100 -23.63 -3.20 -22.91
N ALA A 101 -22.40 -3.66 -23.21
CA ALA A 101 -21.83 -3.62 -24.56
C ALA A 101 -22.63 -4.46 -25.59
N LEU A 102 -23.30 -5.53 -25.14
CA LEU A 102 -24.18 -6.37 -25.98
C LEU A 102 -25.62 -5.87 -26.03
N ASN A 103 -25.94 -4.68 -25.53
CA ASN A 103 -27.31 -4.14 -25.41
C ASN A 103 -28.28 -5.12 -24.67
N ALA A 104 -27.75 -6.00 -23.81
CA ALA A 104 -28.55 -6.90 -23.01
C ALA A 104 -29.14 -6.15 -21.80
N SER A 105 -30.29 -6.61 -21.32
CA SER A 105 -30.93 -6.03 -20.13
C SER A 105 -30.01 -6.10 -18.90
N VAL A 106 -29.72 -4.95 -18.31
CA VAL A 106 -28.99 -4.83 -17.05
C VAL A 106 -30.02 -4.64 -15.94
N THR A 107 -30.02 -5.58 -14.98
CA THR A 107 -30.94 -5.49 -13.83
C THR A 107 -30.39 -4.56 -12.75
N VAL A 108 -31.30 -3.91 -12.01
CA VAL A 108 -30.93 -2.97 -10.92
C VAL A 108 -30.11 -3.69 -9.86
N GLU A 109 -30.41 -4.96 -9.56
CA GLU A 109 -29.67 -5.76 -8.59
C GLU A 109 -28.19 -5.92 -8.96
N ASN A 110 -27.89 -6.13 -10.25
CA ASN A 110 -26.49 -6.26 -10.71
C ASN A 110 -25.71 -4.93 -10.53
N VAL A 111 -26.34 -3.82 -10.85
CA VAL A 111 -25.73 -2.49 -10.67
C VAL A 111 -25.52 -2.21 -9.19
N SER A 112 -26.54 -2.48 -8.36
CA SER A 112 -26.47 -2.27 -6.91
C SER A 112 -25.39 -3.14 -6.26
N ALA A 113 -25.24 -4.40 -6.70
CA ALA A 113 -24.21 -5.29 -6.18
C ALA A 113 -22.79 -4.76 -6.46
N VAL A 114 -22.53 -4.30 -7.70
CA VAL A 114 -21.24 -3.69 -8.08
C VAL A 114 -20.98 -2.43 -7.24
N LEU A 115 -21.93 -1.51 -7.17
CA LEU A 115 -21.78 -0.28 -6.39
C LEU A 115 -21.55 -0.57 -4.90
N PHE A 116 -22.27 -1.55 -4.34
CA PHE A 116 -22.09 -1.95 -2.95
C PHE A 116 -20.71 -2.52 -2.68
N CYS A 117 -20.23 -3.46 -3.51
CA CYS A 117 -18.91 -4.07 -3.34
C CYS A 117 -17.79 -3.03 -3.51
N ALA A 118 -17.88 -2.16 -4.53
CA ALA A 118 -16.92 -1.10 -4.75
C ALA A 118 -16.87 -0.12 -3.57
N PHE A 119 -18.04 0.36 -3.12
CA PHE A 119 -18.12 1.31 -2.01
C PHE A 119 -17.61 0.70 -0.69
N MET A 120 -18.08 -0.48 -0.32
CA MET A 120 -17.68 -1.17 0.91
C MET A 120 -16.20 -1.56 0.88
N GLY A 121 -15.70 -2.00 -0.27
CA GLY A 121 -14.28 -2.32 -0.46
C GLY A 121 -13.39 -1.09 -0.27
N PHE A 122 -13.72 0.01 -0.94
CA PHE A 122 -12.99 1.26 -0.82
C PHE A 122 -13.06 1.86 0.59
N GLN A 123 -14.25 1.88 1.19
CA GLN A 123 -14.47 2.37 2.56
C GLN A 123 -13.66 1.58 3.59
N SER A 124 -13.61 0.25 3.45
CA SER A 124 -12.82 -0.61 4.35
C SER A 124 -11.33 -0.32 4.25
N ILE A 125 -10.80 -0.09 3.03
CA ILE A 125 -9.40 0.28 2.84
C ILE A 125 -9.10 1.65 3.47
N LEU A 126 -10.00 2.63 3.31
CA LEU A 126 -9.83 3.95 3.96
C LEU A 126 -9.76 3.84 5.48
N PHE A 127 -10.65 3.05 6.09
CA PHE A 127 -10.59 2.81 7.54
C PHE A 127 -9.29 2.12 7.95
N ALA A 128 -8.83 1.13 7.19
CA ALA A 128 -7.56 0.48 7.45
C ALA A 128 -6.39 1.50 7.41
N MET A 129 -6.37 2.41 6.44
CA MET A 129 -5.37 3.48 6.35
C MET A 129 -5.45 4.45 7.53
N LEU A 130 -6.65 4.84 7.96
CA LEU A 130 -6.84 5.69 9.15
C LEU A 130 -6.29 5.03 10.42
N PHE A 131 -6.60 3.76 10.64
CA PHE A 131 -6.06 3.01 11.78
C PHE A 131 -4.54 2.84 11.69
N ASP A 132 -3.98 2.65 10.48
CA ASP A 132 -2.52 2.59 10.30
C ASP A 132 -1.86 3.93 10.65
N MET A 133 -2.44 5.04 10.23
CA MET A 133 -1.95 6.39 10.58
C MET A 133 -2.02 6.64 12.09
N GLU A 134 -3.13 6.30 12.74
CA GLU A 134 -3.31 6.47 14.19
C GLU A 134 -2.30 5.61 14.98
N ALA A 135 -2.12 4.34 14.59
CA ALA A 135 -1.18 3.43 15.23
C ALA A 135 0.30 3.86 15.10
N ASN A 136 0.63 4.69 14.11
CA ASN A 136 1.99 5.17 13.87
C ASN A 136 2.22 6.64 14.24
N LYS A 137 1.23 7.32 14.80
CA LYS A 137 1.27 8.74 15.10
C LYS A 137 2.45 9.15 16.00
N ASP A 138 2.76 8.33 16.99
CA ASP A 138 3.81 8.60 17.96
C ASP A 138 5.23 8.24 17.48
N LEU A 139 5.36 7.60 16.31
CA LEU A 139 6.64 7.22 15.73
C LEU A 139 7.29 8.35 14.92
N GLN A 140 6.54 9.40 14.61
CA GLN A 140 7.08 10.61 14.00
C GLN A 140 7.72 11.48 15.09
N GLY A 141 9.05 11.56 15.09
CA GLY A 141 9.79 12.45 15.99
C GLY A 141 9.49 13.92 15.68
N LYS A 142 8.86 14.61 16.62
CA LYS A 142 8.74 16.07 16.63
C LYS A 142 10.09 16.70 16.97
#